data_d8bdcccf47410cd73f4a5d5db7c3059c
#
_entry.id   d8bdcccf47410cd73f4a5d5db7c3059c
#
_cell.length_a   1.000
_cell.length_b   1.000
_cell.length_c   1.000
_cell.angle_alpha   90.00
_cell.angle_beta   90.00
_cell.angle_gamma   90.00
#
_symmetry.space_group_name_H-M   'P 1'
#
loop_
_entity.id
_entity.type
_entity.pdbx_description
1 polymer ?
#
loop_
_entity_poly.entity_id
_entity_poly.type
_entity_poly.pdbx_seq_one_letter_code
_entity_poly.pdbx_strand_id
1 'polypeptide(L)'
;VNIMKKTILAGFVAAITILSLVGCQSTENKQTNNTAQTSNFEKKDFNLGYLNSTAHLLGFVAKEEGYFEEEGLNVTLTQFSSASELASGLESGKLDVALIGSVPALTFQSQGHDLTIFGGAMTNGHGYVIKSEYAKDTDDIDINILKGKNVASVKNSIQDAELQLLLKNNGIEIGEGGDKVNIVYFDSQKDAYVALQNSSIDAASVYSPYASLAKGQGYKVVYYCSEIEELKNQPCCRQVASTAALEKNPNAYNAFERAVIKAYKFSQENEDKTIQDIKKYIDIDPDYIKTEVYGGYSSSSPDPDKQGTLELKKTIVDLGYTNDYDIEPLYNTSVYSKALESILEENPDDKTYNDLKEHFDKYE
;
A
#
# COMPACT_ATOMS: atom_id res chain seq x y z
N VAL A 1 50.68 49.40 -12.01
CA VAL A 1 50.80 50.82 -12.37
C VAL A 1 49.44 51.31 -12.77
N ASN A 2 48.97 52.22 -11.94
CA ASN A 2 47.98 53.31 -12.14
C ASN A 2 46.47 52.91 -12.36
N ILE A 3 45.61 53.19 -11.44
CA ILE A 3 45.20 54.41 -10.69
C ILE A 3 44.03 55.15 -11.39
N MET A 4 42.96 55.27 -10.58
CA MET A 4 42.10 56.45 -10.43
C MET A 4 41.06 56.74 -11.53
N LYS A 5 39.89 57.26 -11.28
CA LYS A 5 39.19 57.96 -10.15
C LYS A 5 37.71 58.12 -10.54
N LYS A 6 36.85 58.08 -9.58
CA LYS A 6 35.74 58.98 -9.19
C LYS A 6 34.96 59.74 -10.29
N THR A 7 33.64 59.79 -10.23
CA THR A 7 32.92 60.88 -9.58
C THR A 7 31.41 60.68 -9.54
N ILE A 8 30.85 61.05 -8.43
CA ILE A 8 29.47 61.23 -7.96
C ILE A 8 28.79 62.34 -8.77
N LEU A 9 27.48 62.25 -9.04
CA LEU A 9 26.59 63.42 -8.83
C LEU A 9 25.13 63.00 -8.68
N ALA A 10 24.52 63.58 -7.65
CA ALA A 10 23.12 63.51 -7.25
C ALA A 10 22.28 64.60 -7.95
N GLY A 11 20.98 64.46 -7.95
CA GLY A 11 20.04 65.54 -8.29
C GLY A 11 18.62 65.03 -8.52
N PHE A 12 17.79 65.03 -7.52
CA PHE A 12 16.67 65.91 -7.15
C PHE A 12 15.43 65.90 -8.07
N VAL A 13 14.33 65.34 -7.55
CA VAL A 13 12.94 65.84 -7.37
C VAL A 13 12.22 66.48 -8.56
N ALA A 14 11.04 65.96 -8.85
CA ALA A 14 9.75 66.69 -8.80
C ALA A 14 8.54 65.81 -9.06
N ALA A 15 7.60 65.90 -8.16
CA ALA A 15 6.25 65.34 -8.26
C ALA A 15 5.38 66.20 -9.19
N ILE A 16 4.55 65.56 -10.01
CA ILE A 16 3.34 66.20 -10.56
C ILE A 16 2.20 65.16 -10.53
N THR A 17 1.22 65.47 -9.72
CA THR A 17 -0.11 64.92 -9.68
C THR A 17 -0.95 65.45 -10.84
N ILE A 18 -1.58 64.56 -11.61
CA ILE A 18 -2.76 64.93 -12.41
C ILE A 18 -3.83 63.83 -12.24
N LEU A 19 -4.94 64.25 -11.61
CA LEU A 19 -6.23 63.56 -11.64
C LEU A 19 -6.85 63.69 -13.02
N SER A 20 -7.37 62.62 -13.57
CA SER A 20 -8.52 62.68 -14.49
C SER A 20 -9.32 61.40 -14.36
N LEU A 21 -10.57 61.62 -13.96
CA LEU A 21 -11.68 60.65 -13.93
C LEU A 21 -12.16 60.33 -15.34
N VAL A 22 -12.86 59.17 -15.38
CA VAL A 22 -13.97 58.73 -16.24
C VAL A 22 -13.68 57.57 -17.19
N GLY A 23 -14.45 56.52 -16.96
CA GLY A 23 -14.78 55.51 -17.97
C GLY A 23 -14.98 54.10 -17.40
N CYS A 24 -16.19 53.81 -16.90
CA CYS A 24 -16.66 52.45 -16.65
C CYS A 24 -16.67 51.60 -17.94
N GLN A 25 -16.00 50.46 -17.93
CA GLN A 25 -16.48 49.29 -18.68
C GLN A 25 -16.05 48.01 -17.96
N SER A 26 -17.04 47.34 -17.43
CA SER A 26 -16.94 46.07 -16.75
C SER A 26 -16.54 44.99 -17.74
N THR A 27 -15.36 44.42 -17.51
CA THR A 27 -15.02 43.09 -18.04
C THR A 27 -14.72 42.22 -16.81
N GLU A 28 -15.62 41.31 -16.51
CA GLU A 28 -15.42 40.28 -15.47
C GLU A 28 -14.24 39.39 -15.87
N ASN A 29 -13.09 39.68 -15.35
CA ASN A 29 -12.02 38.70 -15.25
C ASN A 29 -12.32 37.85 -14.00
N LYS A 30 -12.80 36.64 -14.20
CA LYS A 30 -12.76 35.60 -13.18
C LYS A 30 -11.28 35.29 -12.91
N GLN A 31 -10.74 36.03 -11.96
CA GLN A 31 -9.51 35.64 -11.29
C GLN A 31 -9.89 34.47 -10.36
N THR A 32 -9.60 33.25 -10.81
CA THR A 32 -9.54 32.08 -9.93
C THR A 32 -8.47 32.40 -8.88
N ASN A 33 -8.92 32.82 -7.72
CA ASN A 33 -8.10 32.85 -6.51
C ASN A 33 -7.78 31.40 -6.15
N ASN A 34 -6.68 30.87 -6.69
CA ASN A 34 -5.97 29.78 -6.05
C ASN A 34 -5.33 30.34 -4.78
N THR A 35 -6.12 30.46 -3.73
CA THR A 35 -5.58 30.50 -2.37
C THR A 35 -5.03 29.10 -2.10
N ALA A 36 -3.75 28.89 -2.40
CA ALA A 36 -3.01 27.83 -1.77
C ALA A 36 -3.12 28.09 -0.26
N GLN A 37 -4.02 27.37 0.38
CA GLN A 37 -4.14 27.34 1.82
C GLN A 37 -2.78 26.81 2.30
N THR A 38 -1.94 27.70 2.84
CA THR A 38 -0.70 27.30 3.52
C THR A 38 -1.13 26.56 4.78
N SER A 39 -1.45 25.29 4.62
CA SER A 39 -1.72 24.39 5.72
C SER A 39 -0.48 24.34 6.61
N ASN A 40 -0.64 24.82 7.82
CA ASN A 40 0.45 24.85 8.81
C ASN A 40 0.46 23.49 9.52
N PHE A 41 0.93 22.45 8.80
CA PHE A 41 1.07 21.11 9.36
C PHE A 41 2.22 21.04 10.36
N GLU A 42 2.08 20.14 11.32
CA GLU A 42 3.11 19.82 12.31
C GLU A 42 4.37 19.28 11.62
N LYS A 43 4.17 18.58 10.50
CA LYS A 43 5.20 18.00 9.66
C LYS A 43 4.76 18.01 8.19
N LYS A 44 5.67 18.33 7.27
CA LYS A 44 5.42 18.31 5.81
C LYS A 44 6.20 17.23 5.06
N ASP A 45 7.40 16.93 5.52
CA ASP A 45 8.26 15.92 4.89
C ASP A 45 7.94 14.54 5.45
N PHE A 46 7.46 13.64 4.59
CA PHE A 46 7.11 12.26 4.94
C PHE A 46 8.00 11.28 4.20
N ASN A 47 8.40 10.22 4.90
CA ASN A 47 9.05 9.06 4.31
C ASN A 47 8.09 7.87 4.33
N LEU A 48 7.71 7.41 3.14
CA LEU A 48 6.83 6.26 2.93
C LEU A 48 7.66 5.04 2.51
N GLY A 49 7.63 3.99 3.33
CA GLY A 49 8.27 2.71 3.02
C GLY A 49 7.33 1.76 2.29
N TYR A 50 7.86 1.04 1.29
CA TYR A 50 7.09 0.06 0.53
C TYR A 50 7.92 -1.17 0.13
N LEU A 51 7.27 -2.26 -0.25
CA LEU A 51 7.88 -3.46 -0.83
C LEU A 51 7.65 -3.52 -2.34
N ASN A 52 8.40 -4.37 -3.04
CA ASN A 52 8.23 -4.62 -4.48
C ASN A 52 6.92 -5.38 -4.77
N SER A 53 5.79 -4.74 -4.56
CA SER A 53 4.44 -5.30 -4.67
C SER A 53 3.44 -4.29 -5.22
N THR A 54 2.48 -4.76 -6.01
CA THR A 54 1.33 -3.96 -6.46
C THR A 54 0.39 -3.58 -5.31
N ALA A 55 0.50 -4.24 -4.16
CA ALA A 55 -0.26 -3.92 -2.95
C ALA A 55 -0.12 -2.46 -2.49
N HIS A 56 0.93 -1.80 -2.93
CA HIS A 56 1.30 -0.46 -2.48
C HIS A 56 0.94 0.64 -3.51
N LEU A 57 0.13 0.30 -4.51
CA LEU A 57 -0.20 1.16 -5.64
C LEU A 57 -0.79 2.51 -5.24
N LEU A 58 -1.56 2.59 -4.15
CA LEU A 58 -2.17 3.86 -3.73
C LEU A 58 -1.11 4.90 -3.35
N GLY A 59 -0.01 4.47 -2.72
CA GLY A 59 1.15 5.33 -2.44
C GLY A 59 1.87 5.78 -3.71
N PHE A 60 2.01 4.88 -4.69
CA PHE A 60 2.65 5.20 -5.98
C PHE A 60 1.82 6.21 -6.78
N VAL A 61 0.52 5.97 -6.91
CA VAL A 61 -0.41 6.88 -7.60
C VAL A 61 -0.49 8.23 -6.89
N ALA A 62 -0.60 8.25 -5.55
CA ALA A 62 -0.64 9.50 -4.80
C ALA A 62 0.61 10.36 -5.05
N LYS A 63 1.78 9.73 -5.18
CA LYS A 63 3.03 10.41 -5.50
C LYS A 63 3.08 10.91 -6.93
N GLU A 64 2.77 10.04 -7.90
CA GLU A 64 2.95 10.33 -9.32
C GLU A 64 1.91 11.31 -9.87
N GLU A 65 0.70 11.29 -9.32
CA GLU A 65 -0.38 12.19 -9.70
C GLU A 65 -0.40 13.49 -8.87
N GLY A 66 0.58 13.66 -7.96
CA GLY A 66 0.79 14.90 -7.22
C GLY A 66 -0.19 15.12 -6.07
N TYR A 67 -0.94 14.10 -5.64
CA TYR A 67 -1.94 14.26 -4.57
C TYR A 67 -1.30 14.57 -3.21
N PHE A 68 -0.11 14.09 -2.92
CA PHE A 68 0.60 14.47 -1.70
C PHE A 68 0.97 15.96 -1.69
N GLU A 69 1.50 16.46 -2.80
CA GLU A 69 1.85 17.86 -2.99
C GLU A 69 0.60 18.77 -2.95
N GLU A 70 -0.52 18.29 -3.52
CA GLU A 70 -1.82 18.98 -3.49
C GLU A 70 -2.34 19.16 -2.06
N GLU A 71 -2.15 18.15 -1.21
CA GLU A 71 -2.47 18.19 0.22
C GLU A 71 -1.38 18.89 1.05
N GLY A 72 -0.33 19.43 0.44
CA GLY A 72 0.73 20.20 1.09
C GLY A 72 1.83 19.37 1.74
N LEU A 73 1.98 18.10 1.36
CA LEU A 73 3.02 17.20 1.85
C LEU A 73 4.11 16.98 0.80
N ASN A 74 5.33 16.80 1.28
CA ASN A 74 6.48 16.36 0.49
C ASN A 74 6.78 14.91 0.87
N VAL A 75 6.33 13.94 0.08
CA VAL A 75 6.46 12.51 0.39
C VAL A 75 7.57 11.88 -0.46
N THR A 76 8.53 11.24 0.21
CA THR A 76 9.58 10.43 -0.41
C THR A 76 9.23 8.95 -0.24
N LEU A 77 9.27 8.19 -1.33
CA LEU A 77 9.03 6.76 -1.33
C LEU A 77 10.36 6.00 -1.31
N THR A 78 10.49 5.04 -0.40
CA THR A 78 11.70 4.20 -0.26
C THR A 78 11.31 2.73 -0.26
N GLN A 79 11.92 1.96 -1.16
CA GLN A 79 11.74 0.51 -1.24
C GLN A 79 12.57 -0.20 -0.18
N PHE A 80 11.95 -1.18 0.47
CA PHE A 80 12.56 -2.11 1.42
C PHE A 80 12.43 -3.54 0.92
N SER A 81 13.22 -4.45 1.48
CA SER A 81 13.23 -5.86 1.08
C SER A 81 12.30 -6.73 1.92
N SER A 82 11.97 -6.31 3.15
CA SER A 82 11.18 -7.11 4.09
C SER A 82 10.27 -6.26 4.98
N ALA A 83 9.24 -6.91 5.53
CA ALA A 83 8.34 -6.30 6.52
C ALA A 83 9.09 -5.91 7.81
N SER A 84 10.11 -6.68 8.20
CA SER A 84 10.94 -6.38 9.38
C SER A 84 11.73 -5.09 9.22
N GLU A 85 12.27 -4.84 8.02
CA GLU A 85 12.95 -3.58 7.72
C GLU A 85 11.99 -2.38 7.75
N LEU A 86 10.76 -2.54 7.24
CA LEU A 86 9.71 -1.52 7.32
C LEU A 86 9.35 -1.19 8.77
N ALA A 87 9.12 -2.21 9.61
CA ALA A 87 8.84 -2.03 11.02
C ALA A 87 9.97 -1.30 11.75
N SER A 88 11.21 -1.72 11.52
CA SER A 88 12.40 -1.05 12.09
C SER A 88 12.53 0.40 11.61
N GLY A 89 12.15 0.68 10.37
CA GLY A 89 12.12 2.03 9.81
C GLY A 89 11.13 2.94 10.54
N LEU A 90 9.93 2.42 10.86
CA LEU A 90 8.93 3.15 11.64
C LEU A 90 9.39 3.41 13.08
N GLU A 91 9.90 2.38 13.77
CA GLU A 91 10.35 2.48 15.16
C GLU A 91 11.55 3.43 15.33
N SER A 92 12.45 3.45 14.36
CA SER A 92 13.61 4.35 14.37
C SER A 92 13.28 5.78 13.94
N GLY A 93 12.04 6.04 13.50
CA GLY A 93 11.61 7.33 12.95
C GLY A 93 12.21 7.67 11.57
N LYS A 94 12.79 6.70 10.89
CA LYS A 94 13.23 6.86 9.49
C LYS A 94 12.06 6.85 8.51
N LEU A 95 11.00 6.15 8.85
CA LEU A 95 9.74 6.15 8.13
C LEU A 95 8.64 6.80 8.96
N ASP A 96 7.76 7.50 8.29
CA ASP A 96 6.52 8.05 8.84
C ASP A 96 5.35 7.11 8.59
N VAL A 97 5.33 6.49 7.42
CA VAL A 97 4.34 5.49 7.01
C VAL A 97 5.04 4.30 6.39
N ALA A 98 4.58 3.11 6.70
CA ALA A 98 4.91 1.89 5.97
C ALA A 98 3.64 1.27 5.39
N LEU A 99 3.72 0.88 4.11
CA LEU A 99 2.76 -0.02 3.51
C LEU A 99 3.26 -1.44 3.77
N ILE A 100 2.61 -2.14 4.69
CA ILE A 100 3.09 -3.40 5.24
C ILE A 100 1.98 -4.46 5.27
N GLY A 101 2.34 -5.72 5.13
CA GLY A 101 1.40 -6.83 5.24
C GLY A 101 0.68 -6.84 6.59
N SER A 102 -0.62 -7.18 6.58
CA SER A 102 -1.44 -7.22 7.80
C SER A 102 -0.91 -8.25 8.81
N VAL A 103 -0.49 -9.44 8.36
CA VAL A 103 0.06 -10.47 9.27
C VAL A 103 1.34 -10.01 9.96
N PRO A 104 2.36 -9.47 9.27
CA PRO A 104 3.52 -8.93 9.96
C PRO A 104 3.16 -7.77 10.89
N ALA A 105 2.28 -6.85 10.49
CA ALA A 105 1.85 -5.75 11.37
C ALA A 105 1.24 -6.28 12.68
N LEU A 106 0.29 -7.21 12.59
CA LEU A 106 -0.36 -7.86 13.74
C LEU A 106 0.64 -8.64 14.61
N THR A 107 1.59 -9.31 13.98
CA THR A 107 2.62 -10.07 14.71
C THR A 107 3.55 -9.14 15.49
N PHE A 108 4.02 -8.05 14.88
CA PHE A 108 4.84 -7.06 15.57
C PHE A 108 4.07 -6.39 16.72
N GLN A 109 2.80 -6.04 16.52
CA GLN A 109 1.94 -5.53 17.58
C GLN A 109 1.85 -6.51 18.76
N SER A 110 1.66 -7.81 18.50
CA SER A 110 1.59 -8.85 19.53
C SER A 110 2.90 -9.02 20.31
N GLN A 111 4.02 -8.60 19.73
CA GLN A 111 5.36 -8.60 20.34
C GLN A 111 5.66 -7.31 21.10
N GLY A 112 4.71 -6.37 21.14
CA GLY A 112 4.82 -5.11 21.87
C GLY A 112 5.43 -3.96 21.10
N HIS A 113 5.51 -4.08 19.77
CA HIS A 113 5.95 -2.96 18.93
C HIS A 113 4.87 -1.88 18.86
N ASP A 114 5.29 -0.62 18.96
CA ASP A 114 4.40 0.57 18.92
C ASP A 114 4.05 0.93 17.47
N LEU A 115 3.24 0.10 16.85
CA LEU A 115 2.80 0.23 15.46
C LEU A 115 1.28 0.30 15.40
N THR A 116 0.72 1.39 14.87
CA THR A 116 -0.71 1.59 14.71
C THR A 116 -1.13 1.49 13.25
N ILE A 117 -2.12 0.64 12.97
CA ILE A 117 -2.80 0.57 11.68
C ILE A 117 -3.78 1.74 11.61
N PHE A 118 -3.74 2.54 10.53
CA PHE A 118 -4.60 3.71 10.39
C PHE A 118 -5.31 3.85 9.04
N GLY A 119 -4.93 3.02 8.05
CA GLY A 119 -5.53 3.02 6.71
C GLY A 119 -5.33 1.71 6.00
N GLY A 120 -6.06 1.52 4.90
CA GLY A 120 -6.00 0.36 4.05
C GLY A 120 -5.00 0.49 2.90
N ALA A 121 -4.77 -0.60 2.19
CA ALA A 121 -3.98 -0.61 0.96
C ALA A 121 -4.51 -1.65 -0.03
N MET A 122 -4.46 -2.94 0.30
CA MET A 122 -4.91 -4.00 -0.60
C MET A 122 -5.61 -5.12 0.16
N THR A 123 -6.54 -5.77 -0.53
CA THR A 123 -7.23 -7.01 -0.12
C THR A 123 -6.91 -8.09 -1.13
N ASN A 124 -6.67 -9.33 -0.68
CA ASN A 124 -6.20 -10.45 -1.48
C ASN A 124 -4.84 -10.19 -2.18
N GLY A 125 -4.62 -10.73 -3.39
CA GLY A 125 -3.38 -10.53 -4.15
C GLY A 125 -2.28 -11.52 -3.77
N HIS A 126 -2.62 -12.73 -3.37
CA HIS A 126 -1.70 -13.83 -3.11
C HIS A 126 -2.03 -15.02 -3.98
N GLY A 127 -1.06 -15.90 -4.16
CA GLY A 127 -1.23 -17.12 -4.92
C GLY A 127 -0.21 -18.18 -4.54
N TYR A 128 -0.45 -19.38 -5.05
CA TYR A 128 0.44 -20.52 -4.89
C TYR A 128 0.79 -21.03 -6.27
N VAL A 129 2.07 -21.11 -6.56
CA VAL A 129 2.58 -21.50 -7.87
C VAL A 129 3.46 -22.74 -7.76
N ILE A 130 3.43 -23.59 -8.77
CA ILE A 130 4.16 -24.84 -8.82
C ILE A 130 4.82 -25.03 -10.19
N LYS A 131 5.93 -25.78 -10.24
CA LYS A 131 6.54 -26.18 -11.49
C LYS A 131 5.57 -26.96 -12.36
N SER A 132 5.51 -26.63 -13.64
CA SER A 132 4.59 -27.22 -14.60
C SER A 132 4.79 -28.73 -14.79
N GLU A 133 5.97 -29.28 -14.47
CA GLU A 133 6.24 -30.70 -14.53
C GLU A 133 5.37 -31.52 -13.58
N TYR A 134 4.86 -30.93 -12.51
CA TYR A 134 3.96 -31.59 -11.55
C TYR A 134 2.48 -31.50 -11.94
N ALA A 135 2.11 -30.66 -12.88
CA ALA A 135 0.73 -30.38 -13.28
C ALA A 135 0.53 -30.37 -14.81
N LYS A 136 1.25 -31.25 -15.54
CA LYS A 136 1.32 -31.22 -17.01
C LYS A 136 -0.02 -31.44 -17.70
N ASP A 137 -0.86 -32.27 -17.14
CA ASP A 137 -2.03 -32.81 -17.82
C ASP A 137 -3.36 -32.32 -17.25
N THR A 138 -3.33 -31.32 -16.35
CA THR A 138 -4.53 -30.77 -15.72
C THR A 138 -4.47 -29.27 -15.54
N ASP A 139 -5.60 -28.61 -15.77
CA ASP A 139 -5.87 -27.25 -15.35
C ASP A 139 -6.72 -27.23 -14.06
N ASP A 140 -7.23 -28.38 -13.63
CA ASP A 140 -7.91 -28.60 -12.36
C ASP A 140 -6.88 -29.04 -11.31
N ILE A 141 -6.24 -28.07 -10.69
CA ILE A 141 -5.16 -28.23 -9.72
C ILE A 141 -5.73 -27.92 -8.34
N ASP A 142 -5.49 -28.81 -7.37
CA ASP A 142 -5.87 -28.59 -5.97
C ASP A 142 -4.64 -28.56 -5.04
N ILE A 143 -4.83 -28.17 -3.78
CA ILE A 143 -3.76 -28.03 -2.78
C ILE A 143 -3.03 -29.36 -2.52
N ASN A 144 -3.65 -30.53 -2.79
CA ASN A 144 -3.03 -31.82 -2.59
C ASN A 144 -1.81 -32.06 -3.49
N ILE A 145 -1.68 -31.28 -4.59
CA ILE A 145 -0.49 -31.32 -5.45
C ILE A 145 0.80 -30.93 -4.70
N LEU A 146 0.67 -30.20 -3.60
CA LEU A 146 1.81 -29.79 -2.77
C LEU A 146 2.34 -30.91 -1.86
N LYS A 147 1.62 -32.03 -1.71
CA LYS A 147 2.07 -33.17 -0.90
C LYS A 147 3.44 -33.68 -1.37
N GLY A 148 4.35 -33.88 -0.43
CA GLY A 148 5.72 -34.31 -0.70
C GLY A 148 6.61 -33.25 -1.36
N LYS A 149 6.20 -31.98 -1.41
CA LYS A 149 6.92 -30.90 -2.09
C LYS A 149 7.61 -29.96 -1.10
N ASN A 150 8.70 -29.33 -1.60
CA ASN A 150 9.33 -28.20 -0.96
C ASN A 150 8.68 -26.90 -1.47
N VAL A 151 8.02 -26.19 -0.58
CA VAL A 151 7.29 -24.96 -0.89
C VAL A 151 8.03 -23.77 -0.28
N ALA A 152 8.51 -22.86 -1.12
CA ALA A 152 9.09 -21.60 -0.66
C ALA A 152 8.01 -20.69 -0.09
N SER A 153 8.28 -20.06 1.03
CA SER A 153 7.42 -19.05 1.62
C SER A 153 8.24 -17.97 2.31
N VAL A 154 7.63 -16.82 2.54
CA VAL A 154 8.22 -15.74 3.35
C VAL A 154 7.64 -15.85 4.74
N LYS A 155 8.50 -16.09 5.73
CA LYS A 155 8.07 -16.21 7.11
C LYS A 155 7.37 -14.93 7.58
N ASN A 156 6.34 -15.12 8.40
CA ASN A 156 5.57 -14.00 8.94
C ASN A 156 4.93 -13.12 7.85
N SER A 157 4.43 -13.74 6.79
CA SER A 157 3.66 -13.08 5.73
C SER A 157 2.23 -13.60 5.67
N ILE A 158 1.34 -12.84 5.03
CA ILE A 158 -0.06 -13.29 4.89
C ILE A 158 -0.18 -14.53 4.02
N GLN A 159 0.55 -14.61 2.90
CA GLN A 159 0.53 -15.79 2.03
C GLN A 159 1.08 -17.05 2.73
N ASP A 160 1.96 -16.89 3.73
CA ASP A 160 2.40 -18.01 4.57
C ASP A 160 1.30 -18.47 5.54
N ALA A 161 0.65 -17.54 6.23
CA ALA A 161 -0.46 -17.85 7.11
C ALA A 161 -1.64 -18.50 6.37
N GLU A 162 -1.96 -17.99 5.17
CA GLU A 162 -2.97 -18.58 4.29
C GLU A 162 -2.59 -20.00 3.84
N LEU A 163 -1.32 -20.24 3.47
CA LEU A 163 -0.82 -21.57 3.12
C LEU A 163 -1.00 -22.54 4.27
N GLN A 164 -0.59 -22.14 5.49
CA GLN A 164 -0.75 -22.99 6.68
C GLN A 164 -2.22 -23.29 6.98
N LEU A 165 -3.11 -22.30 6.82
CA LEU A 165 -4.56 -22.49 6.99
C LEU A 165 -5.10 -23.51 5.97
N LEU A 166 -4.75 -23.37 4.69
CA LEU A 166 -5.18 -24.28 3.64
C LEU A 166 -4.68 -25.70 3.86
N LEU A 167 -3.40 -25.87 4.21
CA LEU A 167 -2.84 -27.19 4.52
C LEU A 167 -3.56 -27.83 5.70
N LYS A 168 -3.79 -27.07 6.78
CA LYS A 168 -4.53 -27.53 7.97
C LYS A 168 -5.96 -27.97 7.61
N ASN A 169 -6.69 -27.15 6.86
CA ASN A 169 -8.09 -27.42 6.49
C ASN A 169 -8.21 -28.64 5.56
N ASN A 170 -7.17 -28.97 4.80
CA ASN A 170 -7.12 -30.14 3.92
C ASN A 170 -6.42 -31.35 4.57
N GLY A 171 -6.10 -31.32 5.86
CA GLY A 171 -5.49 -32.42 6.59
C GLY A 171 -4.06 -32.75 6.11
N ILE A 172 -3.35 -31.77 5.55
CA ILE A 172 -1.98 -31.93 5.06
C ILE A 172 -1.01 -31.46 6.15
N GLU A 173 -0.15 -32.36 6.61
CA GLU A 173 0.86 -32.04 7.61
C GLU A 173 2.02 -31.21 7.02
N ILE A 174 2.52 -30.27 7.83
CA ILE A 174 3.74 -29.52 7.52
C ILE A 174 4.94 -30.27 8.12
N GLY A 175 5.97 -30.46 7.31
CA GLY A 175 7.20 -31.14 7.73
C GLY A 175 7.91 -31.81 6.58
N GLU A 176 8.98 -32.55 6.88
CA GLU A 176 9.76 -33.29 5.90
C GLU A 176 9.27 -34.72 5.71
N GLY A 177 9.34 -35.20 4.48
CA GLY A 177 9.14 -36.62 4.11
C GLY A 177 7.67 -37.05 3.98
N GLY A 178 7.45 -38.11 3.25
CA GLY A 178 6.12 -38.67 2.96
C GLY A 178 5.24 -37.68 2.19
N ASP A 179 3.97 -37.60 2.57
CA ASP A 179 2.98 -36.70 1.99
C ASP A 179 2.93 -35.32 2.68
N LYS A 180 3.91 -35.04 3.51
CA LYS A 180 3.99 -33.73 4.19
C LYS A 180 4.46 -32.64 3.24
N VAL A 181 4.08 -31.40 3.52
CA VAL A 181 4.58 -30.22 2.82
C VAL A 181 5.72 -29.63 3.61
N ASN A 182 6.90 -29.57 3.01
CA ASN A 182 8.06 -28.92 3.61
C ASN A 182 8.08 -27.43 3.22
N ILE A 183 7.75 -26.55 4.17
CA ILE A 183 7.82 -25.10 3.95
C ILE A 183 9.25 -24.63 4.18
N VAL A 184 9.89 -24.09 3.13
CA VAL A 184 11.23 -23.52 3.17
C VAL A 184 11.11 -21.99 3.21
N TYR A 185 11.58 -21.40 4.30
CA TYR A 185 11.43 -19.97 4.54
C TYR A 185 12.56 -19.14 3.96
N PHE A 186 12.17 -18.00 3.38
CA PHE A 186 13.06 -16.97 2.86
C PHE A 186 12.73 -15.62 3.49
N ASP A 187 13.71 -14.71 3.50
CA ASP A 187 13.54 -13.38 4.08
C ASP A 187 12.78 -12.41 3.16
N SER A 188 12.79 -12.67 1.85
CA SER A 188 12.09 -11.84 0.87
C SER A 188 11.36 -12.67 -0.18
N GLN A 189 10.31 -12.07 -0.77
CA GLN A 189 9.59 -12.68 -1.90
C GLN A 189 10.50 -12.91 -3.11
N LYS A 190 11.44 -12.00 -3.34
CA LYS A 190 12.39 -12.13 -4.44
C LYS A 190 13.25 -13.38 -4.28
N ASP A 191 13.77 -13.64 -3.08
CA ASP A 191 14.62 -14.80 -2.81
C ASP A 191 13.82 -16.11 -2.91
N ALA A 192 12.59 -16.14 -2.37
CA ALA A 192 11.68 -17.27 -2.51
C ALA A 192 11.38 -17.58 -3.99
N TYR A 193 11.15 -16.56 -4.81
CA TYR A 193 10.89 -16.72 -6.23
C TYR A 193 12.13 -17.17 -7.02
N VAL A 194 13.29 -16.61 -6.71
CA VAL A 194 14.58 -17.05 -7.30
C VAL A 194 14.87 -18.51 -6.95
N ALA A 195 14.56 -18.97 -5.74
CA ALA A 195 14.70 -20.37 -5.35
C ALA A 195 13.80 -21.30 -6.19
N LEU A 196 12.58 -20.88 -6.50
CA LEU A 196 11.69 -21.59 -7.43
C LEU A 196 12.30 -21.66 -8.84
N GLN A 197 12.83 -20.55 -9.35
CA GLN A 197 13.47 -20.47 -10.67
C GLN A 197 14.72 -21.36 -10.78
N ASN A 198 15.52 -21.41 -9.72
CA ASN A 198 16.75 -22.23 -9.66
C ASN A 198 16.48 -23.72 -9.39
N SER A 199 15.23 -24.14 -9.37
CA SER A 199 14.82 -25.53 -9.17
C SER A 199 15.20 -26.16 -7.82
N SER A 200 15.62 -25.39 -6.84
CA SER A 200 15.84 -25.86 -5.47
C SER A 200 14.53 -26.07 -4.69
N ILE A 201 13.45 -25.47 -5.17
CA ILE A 201 12.10 -25.50 -4.62
C ILE A 201 11.12 -26.00 -5.70
N ASP A 202 10.05 -26.66 -5.30
CA ASP A 202 9.03 -27.22 -6.19
C ASP A 202 7.88 -26.26 -6.45
N ALA A 203 7.49 -25.51 -5.42
CA ALA A 203 6.37 -24.57 -5.42
C ALA A 203 6.69 -23.36 -4.55
N ALA A 204 5.89 -22.30 -4.65
CA ALA A 204 6.04 -21.12 -3.81
C ALA A 204 4.69 -20.47 -3.48
N SER A 205 4.54 -19.95 -2.26
CA SER A 205 3.54 -18.95 -1.95
C SER A 205 4.06 -17.59 -2.39
N VAL A 206 3.23 -16.80 -3.04
CA VAL A 206 3.66 -15.52 -3.64
C VAL A 206 2.61 -14.42 -3.44
N TYR A 207 3.07 -13.17 -3.42
CA TYR A 207 2.20 -12.00 -3.48
C TYR A 207 2.22 -11.34 -4.86
N SER A 208 1.23 -10.49 -5.11
CA SER A 208 1.06 -9.77 -6.38
C SER A 208 2.26 -8.87 -6.72
N PRO A 209 2.79 -8.91 -7.96
CA PRO A 209 2.22 -9.62 -9.11
C PRO A 209 2.93 -10.94 -9.47
N TYR A 210 3.58 -11.61 -8.51
CA TYR A 210 4.43 -12.77 -8.78
C TYR A 210 3.67 -14.01 -9.28
N ALA A 211 2.37 -14.18 -8.95
CA ALA A 211 1.59 -15.32 -9.47
C ALA A 211 1.40 -15.19 -10.99
N SER A 212 1.02 -14.03 -11.49
CA SER A 212 0.90 -13.77 -12.93
C SER A 212 2.25 -13.81 -13.64
N LEU A 213 3.31 -13.30 -13.02
CA LEU A 213 4.68 -13.43 -13.53
C LEU A 213 5.08 -14.90 -13.69
N ALA A 214 4.85 -15.72 -12.66
CA ALA A 214 5.15 -17.15 -12.69
C ALA A 214 4.38 -17.86 -13.79
N LYS A 215 3.07 -17.60 -13.92
CA LYS A 215 2.24 -18.15 -15.00
C LYS A 215 2.80 -17.77 -16.37
N GLY A 216 3.19 -16.53 -16.58
CA GLY A 216 3.81 -16.06 -17.83
C GLY A 216 5.17 -16.73 -18.12
N GLN A 217 5.89 -17.19 -17.10
CA GLN A 217 7.14 -17.92 -17.21
C GLN A 217 6.96 -19.44 -17.30
N GLY A 218 5.72 -19.92 -17.41
CA GLY A 218 5.40 -21.33 -17.64
C GLY A 218 5.18 -22.16 -16.38
N TYR A 219 5.14 -21.56 -15.20
CA TYR A 219 4.69 -22.21 -13.97
C TYR A 219 3.17 -22.34 -13.96
N LYS A 220 2.63 -23.24 -13.16
CA LYS A 220 1.19 -23.38 -12.95
C LYS A 220 0.77 -22.66 -11.67
N VAL A 221 -0.34 -21.96 -11.72
CA VAL A 221 -0.99 -21.41 -10.53
C VAL A 221 -1.88 -22.49 -9.94
N VAL A 222 -1.62 -22.83 -8.68
CA VAL A 222 -2.45 -23.78 -7.92
C VAL A 222 -3.75 -23.09 -7.52
N TYR A 223 -3.62 -21.92 -6.85
CA TYR A 223 -4.72 -21.04 -6.50
C TYR A 223 -4.28 -19.58 -6.54
N TYR A 224 -5.21 -18.70 -6.88
CA TYR A 224 -5.25 -17.34 -6.35
C TYR A 224 -6.10 -17.33 -5.07
N CYS A 225 -5.67 -16.65 -4.02
CA CYS A 225 -6.41 -16.62 -2.75
C CYS A 225 -7.83 -16.07 -2.88
N SER A 226 -8.06 -15.13 -3.82
CA SER A 226 -9.38 -14.59 -4.13
C SER A 226 -10.39 -15.61 -4.67
N GLU A 227 -9.92 -16.77 -5.15
CA GLU A 227 -10.76 -17.87 -5.66
C GLU A 227 -11.16 -18.87 -4.58
N ILE A 228 -10.58 -18.76 -3.37
CA ILE A 228 -10.80 -19.69 -2.25
C ILE A 228 -11.75 -19.04 -1.25
N GLU A 229 -12.87 -19.70 -0.93
CA GLU A 229 -13.93 -19.11 -0.09
C GLU A 229 -13.41 -18.66 1.29
N GLU A 230 -12.56 -19.46 1.93
CA GLU A 230 -12.00 -19.19 3.25
C GLU A 230 -10.99 -18.02 3.25
N LEU A 231 -10.49 -17.63 2.07
CA LEU A 231 -9.48 -16.58 1.91
C LEU A 231 -10.01 -15.33 1.20
N LYS A 232 -11.25 -15.35 0.73
CA LYS A 232 -11.86 -14.16 0.11
C LYS A 232 -11.87 -12.99 1.06
N ASN A 233 -11.57 -11.81 0.50
CA ASN A 233 -11.58 -10.54 1.21
C ASN A 233 -10.58 -10.45 2.39
N GLN A 234 -9.53 -11.27 2.38
CA GLN A 234 -8.47 -11.17 3.38
C GLN A 234 -7.70 -9.85 3.23
N PRO A 235 -7.57 -9.05 4.30
CA PRO A 235 -6.82 -7.80 4.26
C PRO A 235 -5.33 -8.07 4.11
N CYS A 236 -4.78 -7.81 2.91
CA CYS A 236 -3.37 -8.09 2.61
C CYS A 236 -2.43 -7.10 3.28
N CYS A 237 -2.56 -5.82 2.93
CA CYS A 237 -1.65 -4.77 3.35
C CYS A 237 -2.40 -3.58 3.94
N ARG A 238 -1.75 -2.89 4.87
CA ARG A 238 -2.29 -1.74 5.60
C ARG A 238 -1.29 -0.61 5.64
N GLN A 239 -1.79 0.60 5.86
CA GLN A 239 -1.00 1.77 6.21
C GLN A 239 -0.73 1.74 7.70
N VAL A 240 0.54 1.77 8.07
CA VAL A 240 1.01 1.67 9.45
C VAL A 240 1.97 2.81 9.77
N ALA A 241 1.84 3.36 10.97
CA ALA A 241 2.73 4.36 11.53
C ALA A 241 3.02 4.07 12.99
N SER A 242 4.03 4.72 13.60
CA SER A 242 4.15 4.65 15.05
C SER A 242 3.01 5.45 15.72
N THR A 243 2.48 4.94 16.83
CA THR A 243 1.40 5.61 17.58
C THR A 243 1.80 7.03 17.97
N ALA A 244 3.02 7.19 18.47
CA ALA A 244 3.56 8.49 18.86
C ALA A 244 3.62 9.49 17.68
N ALA A 245 3.92 9.03 16.46
CA ALA A 245 3.95 9.88 15.28
C ALA A 245 2.55 10.34 14.86
N LEU A 246 1.55 9.44 14.91
CA LEU A 246 0.14 9.76 14.65
C LEU A 246 -0.41 10.79 15.63
N GLU A 247 -0.14 10.60 16.92
CA GLU A 247 -0.57 11.53 17.98
C GLU A 247 0.07 12.92 17.85
N LYS A 248 1.34 12.94 17.47
CA LYS A 248 2.11 14.19 17.34
C LYS A 248 1.73 15.00 16.10
N ASN A 249 1.33 14.35 15.00
CA ASN A 249 1.15 15.00 13.71
C ASN A 249 -0.24 14.71 13.09
N PRO A 250 -1.35 14.88 13.80
CA PRO A 250 -2.67 14.41 13.36
C PRO A 250 -3.14 15.07 12.06
N ASN A 251 -2.84 16.36 11.85
CA ASN A 251 -3.24 17.06 10.63
C ASN A 251 -2.43 16.61 9.41
N ALA A 252 -1.15 16.32 9.60
CA ALA A 252 -0.29 15.82 8.54
C ALA A 252 -0.69 14.41 8.09
N TYR A 253 -1.03 13.51 9.02
CA TYR A 253 -1.55 12.18 8.66
C TYR A 253 -2.94 12.25 8.04
N ASN A 254 -3.80 13.18 8.45
CA ASN A 254 -5.07 13.42 7.77
C ASN A 254 -4.86 13.86 6.32
N ALA A 255 -3.93 14.78 6.06
CA ALA A 255 -3.57 15.21 4.72
C ALA A 255 -2.97 14.06 3.88
N PHE A 256 -2.15 13.20 4.49
CA PHE A 256 -1.62 12.01 3.85
C PHE A 256 -2.76 11.07 3.40
N GLU A 257 -3.71 10.79 4.28
CA GLU A 257 -4.83 9.89 3.98
C GLU A 257 -5.78 10.48 2.93
N ARG A 258 -6.00 11.81 2.93
CA ARG A 258 -6.75 12.49 1.86
C ARG A 258 -6.10 12.26 0.49
N ALA A 259 -4.78 12.34 0.41
CA ALA A 259 -4.04 12.07 -0.83
C ALA A 259 -4.21 10.60 -1.28
N VAL A 260 -4.16 9.66 -0.35
CA VAL A 260 -4.37 8.22 -0.62
C VAL A 260 -5.80 7.93 -1.09
N ILE A 261 -6.81 8.57 -0.49
CA ILE A 261 -8.23 8.45 -0.92
C ILE A 261 -8.42 9.00 -2.34
N LYS A 262 -7.81 10.13 -2.68
CA LYS A 262 -7.83 10.67 -4.06
C LYS A 262 -7.14 9.74 -5.05
N ALA A 263 -6.01 9.16 -4.66
CA ALA A 263 -5.29 8.17 -5.46
C ALA A 263 -6.13 6.91 -5.72
N TYR A 264 -6.90 6.48 -4.74
CA TYR A 264 -7.85 5.38 -4.93
C TYR A 264 -8.85 5.69 -6.04
N LYS A 265 -9.55 6.83 -5.97
CA LYS A 265 -10.48 7.23 -7.03
C LYS A 265 -9.81 7.28 -8.40
N PHE A 266 -8.62 7.91 -8.48
CA PHE A 266 -7.86 7.97 -9.72
C PHE A 266 -7.58 6.57 -10.28
N SER A 267 -7.15 5.63 -9.45
CA SER A 267 -6.83 4.26 -9.85
C SER A 267 -8.04 3.48 -10.38
N GLN A 268 -9.25 3.80 -9.90
CA GLN A 268 -10.49 3.20 -10.40
C GLN A 268 -10.91 3.75 -11.78
N GLU A 269 -10.54 4.98 -12.08
CA GLU A 269 -10.97 5.69 -13.28
C GLU A 269 -9.89 5.69 -14.39
N ASN A 270 -8.61 5.40 -14.06
CA ASN A 270 -7.46 5.58 -14.95
C ASN A 270 -6.51 4.38 -14.95
N GLU A 271 -6.98 3.22 -15.41
CA GLU A 271 -6.25 1.95 -15.40
C GLU A 271 -4.86 2.04 -16.03
N ASP A 272 -4.76 2.48 -17.29
CA ASP A 272 -3.48 2.52 -18.01
C ASP A 272 -2.46 3.44 -17.34
N LYS A 273 -2.90 4.57 -16.81
CA LYS A 273 -2.02 5.51 -16.13
C LYS A 273 -1.56 4.96 -14.79
N THR A 274 -2.45 4.32 -14.05
CA THR A 274 -2.14 3.63 -12.80
C THR A 274 -1.08 2.55 -13.00
N ILE A 275 -1.19 1.75 -14.06
CA ILE A 275 -0.19 0.74 -14.41
C ILE A 275 1.18 1.40 -14.70
N GLN A 276 1.20 2.53 -15.41
CA GLN A 276 2.43 3.28 -15.66
C GLN A 276 3.06 3.82 -14.38
N ASP A 277 2.25 4.30 -13.44
CA ASP A 277 2.72 4.79 -12.14
C ASP A 277 3.31 3.67 -11.29
N ILE A 278 2.64 2.52 -11.22
CA ILE A 278 3.15 1.32 -10.54
C ILE A 278 4.51 0.90 -11.14
N LYS A 279 4.63 0.90 -12.48
CA LYS A 279 5.84 0.48 -13.19
C LYS A 279 7.08 1.31 -12.84
N LYS A 280 6.92 2.53 -12.37
CA LYS A 280 8.05 3.36 -11.91
C LYS A 280 8.69 2.85 -10.61
N TYR A 281 7.95 2.09 -9.82
CA TYR A 281 8.36 1.62 -8.49
C TYR A 281 8.64 0.12 -8.43
N ILE A 282 8.04 -0.66 -9.32
CA ILE A 282 8.26 -2.10 -9.39
C ILE A 282 8.70 -2.50 -10.80
N ASP A 283 9.76 -3.31 -10.89
CA ASP A 283 10.33 -3.71 -12.20
C ASP A 283 9.72 -5.02 -12.70
N ILE A 284 8.41 -4.98 -13.04
CA ILE A 284 7.64 -6.11 -13.57
C ILE A 284 6.87 -5.64 -14.81
N ASP A 285 6.68 -6.55 -15.76
CA ASP A 285 5.99 -6.27 -17.00
C ASP A 285 4.56 -5.72 -16.74
N PRO A 286 4.15 -4.64 -17.43
CA PRO A 286 2.82 -4.04 -17.28
C PRO A 286 1.65 -5.00 -17.42
N ASP A 287 1.74 -6.01 -18.28
CA ASP A 287 0.66 -7.00 -18.51
C ASP A 287 0.42 -7.86 -17.24
N TYR A 288 1.47 -8.17 -16.48
CA TYR A 288 1.30 -8.87 -15.20
C TYR A 288 0.73 -7.97 -14.12
N ILE A 289 1.14 -6.69 -14.09
CA ILE A 289 0.53 -5.68 -13.21
C ILE A 289 -0.96 -5.55 -13.50
N LYS A 290 -1.34 -5.41 -14.77
CA LYS A 290 -2.73 -5.32 -15.22
C LYS A 290 -3.54 -6.54 -14.77
N THR A 291 -3.03 -7.72 -15.01
CA THR A 291 -3.69 -8.98 -14.67
C THR A 291 -3.98 -9.06 -13.15
N GLU A 292 -3.01 -8.73 -12.31
CA GLU A 292 -3.16 -8.82 -10.86
C GLU A 292 -4.05 -7.73 -10.27
N VAL A 293 -3.90 -6.49 -10.75
CA VAL A 293 -4.61 -5.33 -10.17
C VAL A 293 -6.04 -5.23 -10.70
N TYR A 294 -6.26 -5.48 -11.99
CA TYR A 294 -7.56 -5.29 -12.65
C TYR A 294 -8.22 -6.60 -13.11
N GLY A 295 -7.54 -7.73 -12.97
CA GLY A 295 -8.06 -9.05 -13.36
C GLY A 295 -8.95 -9.73 -12.31
N GLY A 296 -9.23 -9.09 -11.18
CA GLY A 296 -10.10 -9.64 -10.13
C GLY A 296 -9.37 -10.47 -9.06
N TYR A 297 -8.03 -10.50 -9.07
CA TYR A 297 -7.23 -11.26 -8.09
C TYR A 297 -6.93 -10.46 -6.82
N SER A 298 -6.99 -9.14 -6.89
CA SER A 298 -6.84 -8.25 -5.76
C SER A 298 -7.75 -7.04 -5.88
N SER A 299 -7.93 -6.31 -4.81
CA SER A 299 -8.59 -5.00 -4.80
C SER A 299 -7.83 -4.04 -3.88
N SER A 300 -7.68 -2.81 -4.33
CA SER A 300 -7.09 -1.74 -3.50
C SER A 300 -8.20 -0.95 -2.83
N SER A 301 -7.99 -0.54 -1.58
CA SER A 301 -8.87 0.35 -0.85
C SER A 301 -8.10 1.10 0.23
N PRO A 302 -8.34 2.39 0.44
CA PRO A 302 -7.79 3.15 1.55
C PRO A 302 -8.49 2.85 2.88
N ASP A 303 -9.66 2.18 2.83
CA ASP A 303 -10.43 1.78 4.01
C ASP A 303 -9.61 0.84 4.91
N PRO A 304 -9.45 1.15 6.21
CA PRO A 304 -8.68 0.31 7.12
C PRO A 304 -9.26 -1.09 7.32
N ASP A 305 -10.55 -1.32 7.05
CA ASP A 305 -11.24 -2.61 7.19
C ASP A 305 -10.93 -3.28 8.54
N LYS A 306 -11.40 -2.67 9.60
CA LYS A 306 -11.13 -3.13 10.96
C LYS A 306 -11.72 -4.52 11.20
N GLN A 307 -12.96 -4.75 10.76
CA GLN A 307 -13.60 -6.06 10.94
C GLN A 307 -12.79 -7.17 10.27
N GLY A 308 -12.42 -7.02 8.99
CA GLY A 308 -11.63 -8.03 8.28
C GLY A 308 -10.26 -8.26 8.93
N THR A 309 -9.63 -7.19 9.46
CA THR A 309 -8.35 -7.31 10.18
C THR A 309 -8.52 -8.04 11.52
N LEU A 310 -9.62 -7.86 12.25
CA LEU A 310 -9.90 -8.60 13.48
C LEU A 310 -10.15 -10.09 13.19
N GLU A 311 -10.84 -10.42 12.10
CA GLU A 311 -11.05 -11.80 11.65
C GLU A 311 -9.72 -12.47 11.27
N LEU A 312 -8.86 -11.75 10.54
CA LEU A 312 -7.51 -12.23 10.22
C LEU A 312 -6.68 -12.44 11.49
N LYS A 313 -6.70 -11.49 12.44
CA LYS A 313 -6.02 -11.61 13.74
C LYS A 313 -6.44 -12.89 14.45
N LYS A 314 -7.76 -13.15 14.53
CA LYS A 314 -8.27 -14.38 15.13
C LYS A 314 -7.73 -15.63 14.42
N THR A 315 -7.72 -15.62 13.10
CA THR A 315 -7.20 -16.76 12.30
C THR A 315 -5.74 -17.06 12.60
N ILE A 316 -4.87 -16.05 12.63
CA ILE A 316 -3.43 -16.25 12.90
C ILE A 316 -3.14 -16.62 14.36
N VAL A 317 -3.98 -16.20 15.29
CA VAL A 317 -3.93 -16.66 16.69
C VAL A 317 -4.33 -18.13 16.78
N ASP A 318 -5.44 -18.54 16.14
CA ASP A 318 -5.94 -19.92 16.14
C ASP A 318 -4.95 -20.90 15.43
N LEU A 319 -4.15 -20.41 14.50
CA LEU A 319 -3.04 -21.14 13.88
C LEU A 319 -1.81 -21.26 14.78
N GLY A 320 -1.76 -20.51 15.90
CA GLY A 320 -0.56 -20.39 16.73
C GLY A 320 0.55 -19.57 16.09
N TYR A 321 0.22 -18.74 15.10
CA TYR A 321 1.16 -17.90 14.38
C TYR A 321 1.62 -16.71 15.20
N THR A 322 0.72 -16.17 16.02
CA THR A 322 0.98 -15.09 16.95
C THR A 322 0.17 -15.26 18.25
N ASN A 323 0.54 -14.52 19.29
CA ASN A 323 -0.22 -14.47 20.54
C ASN A 323 -1.42 -13.53 20.40
N ASP A 324 -2.46 -13.79 21.19
CA ASP A 324 -3.58 -12.85 21.32
C ASP A 324 -3.18 -11.62 22.16
N TYR A 325 -3.74 -10.47 21.79
CA TYR A 325 -3.47 -9.18 22.44
C TYR A 325 -4.63 -8.21 22.17
N ASP A 326 -4.72 -7.14 22.96
CA ASP A 326 -5.66 -6.05 22.71
C ASP A 326 -5.15 -5.16 21.55
N ILE A 327 -5.86 -5.18 20.43
CA ILE A 327 -5.52 -4.40 19.23
C ILE A 327 -6.08 -2.97 19.27
N GLU A 328 -7.09 -2.69 20.10
CA GLU A 328 -7.80 -1.40 20.09
C GLU A 328 -6.89 -0.17 20.18
N PRO A 329 -5.87 -0.14 21.07
CA PRO A 329 -4.95 0.99 21.14
C PRO A 329 -4.03 1.15 19.91
N LEU A 330 -3.94 0.10 19.08
CA LEU A 330 -3.04 -0.01 17.94
C LEU A 330 -3.79 -0.01 16.60
N TYR A 331 -5.05 0.46 16.60
CA TYR A 331 -5.90 0.58 15.43
C TYR A 331 -6.65 1.93 15.44
N ASN A 332 -6.35 2.82 14.49
CA ASN A 332 -6.89 4.17 14.48
C ASN A 332 -7.64 4.47 13.17
N THR A 333 -8.90 4.10 13.13
CA THR A 333 -9.78 4.35 11.98
C THR A 333 -10.18 5.81 11.81
N SER A 334 -9.98 6.64 12.86
CA SER A 334 -10.39 8.05 12.83
C SER A 334 -9.56 8.91 11.86
N VAL A 335 -8.34 8.48 11.49
CA VAL A 335 -7.55 9.17 10.47
C VAL A 335 -8.25 9.08 9.12
N TYR A 336 -8.66 7.87 8.74
CA TYR A 336 -9.38 7.62 7.49
C TYR A 336 -10.76 8.28 7.48
N SER A 337 -11.58 8.11 8.53
CA SER A 337 -12.94 8.65 8.56
C SER A 337 -12.95 10.18 8.44
N LYS A 338 -12.08 10.87 9.16
CA LYS A 338 -11.97 12.34 9.08
C LYS A 338 -11.48 12.82 7.71
N ALA A 339 -10.52 12.11 7.11
CA ALA A 339 -10.03 12.42 5.77
C ALA A 339 -11.16 12.26 4.73
N LEU A 340 -11.88 11.15 4.79
CA LEU A 340 -13.00 10.88 3.88
C LEU A 340 -14.15 11.87 4.06
N GLU A 341 -14.54 12.18 5.31
CA GLU A 341 -15.57 13.16 5.62
C GLU A 341 -15.22 14.54 5.04
N SER A 342 -13.99 15.00 5.21
CA SER A 342 -13.54 16.28 4.66
C SER A 342 -13.52 16.30 3.12
N ILE A 343 -13.21 15.18 2.47
CA ILE A 343 -13.32 15.06 1.00
C ILE A 343 -14.77 15.09 0.54
N LEU A 344 -15.67 14.44 1.27
CA LEU A 344 -17.10 14.46 0.98
C LEU A 344 -17.74 15.83 1.18
N GLU A 345 -17.29 16.63 2.15
CA GLU A 345 -17.71 18.03 2.29
C GLU A 345 -17.38 18.86 1.04
N GLU A 346 -16.22 18.59 0.42
CA GLU A 346 -15.78 19.23 -0.81
C GLU A 346 -16.50 18.66 -2.06
N ASN A 347 -16.89 17.38 -2.03
CA ASN A 347 -17.44 16.61 -3.16
C ASN A 347 -18.64 15.75 -2.74
N PRO A 348 -19.76 16.35 -2.30
CA PRO A 348 -20.85 15.63 -1.67
C PRO A 348 -21.58 14.62 -2.59
N ASP A 349 -21.54 14.85 -3.89
CA ASP A 349 -22.22 14.02 -4.90
C ASP A 349 -21.27 13.00 -5.57
N ASP A 350 -20.00 12.92 -5.14
CA ASP A 350 -19.05 11.99 -5.73
C ASP A 350 -19.36 10.54 -5.33
N LYS A 351 -19.67 9.73 -6.33
CA LYS A 351 -20.09 8.34 -6.11
C LYS A 351 -19.00 7.50 -5.43
N THR A 352 -17.74 7.65 -5.85
CA THR A 352 -16.63 6.84 -5.32
C THR A 352 -16.41 7.10 -3.84
N TYR A 353 -16.43 8.37 -3.43
CA TYR A 353 -16.26 8.72 -2.01
C TYR A 353 -17.50 8.34 -1.17
N ASN A 354 -18.69 8.43 -1.73
CA ASN A 354 -19.90 7.94 -1.05
C ASN A 354 -19.91 6.41 -0.90
N ASP A 355 -19.46 5.66 -1.90
CA ASP A 355 -19.30 4.20 -1.82
C ASP A 355 -18.29 3.81 -0.73
N LEU A 356 -17.16 4.54 -0.61
CA LEU A 356 -16.19 4.34 0.47
C LEU A 356 -16.80 4.60 1.86
N LYS A 357 -17.62 5.64 1.98
CA LYS A 357 -18.31 5.96 3.25
C LYS A 357 -19.33 4.90 3.65
N GLU A 358 -20.12 4.42 2.70
CA GLU A 358 -21.07 3.33 2.94
C GLU A 358 -20.36 2.03 3.38
N HIS A 359 -19.22 1.72 2.71
CA HIS A 359 -18.42 0.57 3.08
C HIS A 359 -17.87 0.70 4.50
N PHE A 360 -17.24 1.84 4.80
CA PHE A 360 -16.67 2.10 6.12
C PHE A 360 -17.73 2.01 7.23
N ASP A 361 -18.89 2.65 7.06
CA ASP A 361 -19.97 2.63 8.05
C ASP A 361 -20.54 1.22 8.32
N LYS A 362 -20.35 0.32 7.37
CA LYS A 362 -20.82 -1.07 7.50
C LYS A 362 -19.82 -1.99 8.18
N TYR A 363 -18.53 -1.76 8.04
CA TYR A 363 -17.47 -2.68 8.44
C TYR A 363 -16.48 -2.12 9.47
N GLU A 364 -16.76 -0.94 10.05
CA GLU A 364 -15.99 -0.34 11.13
C GLU A 364 -16.06 -1.14 12.46
#